data_3fb1130e0f3d70797a9be85e11fe4c5f
#
_entry.id   3fb1130e0f3d70797a9be85e11fe4c5f
#
_cell.length_a   1.000
_cell.length_b   1.000
_cell.length_c   1.000
_cell.angle_alpha   90.00
_cell.angle_beta   90.00
_cell.angle_gamma   90.00
#
_symmetry.space_group_name_H-M   'P 1'
#
loop_
_entity.id
_entity.type
_entity.pdbx_description
1 polymer ?
#
loop_
_entity_poly.entity_id
_entity_poly.type
_entity_poly.pdbx_seq_one_letter_code
_entity_poly.pdbx_strand_id
1 'polypeptide(L)'
;VEALDITNHIGLCIKSGNIRRSALLALGEATDQAFRDAKKDWEAVSSHRHTSNNSIMFRSWGQLEDFNWESLVDDNIKYGEPGILNLPLIWRTDPDVRVINPCGEIPLSDRSACNLAEIFPAKFESTTDPRSVFRLVTRYSLRQRLPSLTDPESDYVRKKEMKLGVGLGGICDFDWTPEMLAGWYGVVRAEADRYADELRVNRPIAVTTTKPSGTISLLNGSS
;
A
#
# COMPACT_ATOMS: atom_id res chain seq x y z
N VAL A 1 -8.75 -9.42 -19.81
CA VAL A 1 -9.47 -10.25 -18.82
C VAL A 1 -8.78 -11.59 -18.62
N GLU A 2 -8.31 -12.29 -19.67
CA GLU A 2 -7.68 -13.62 -19.56
C GLU A 2 -6.44 -13.62 -18.66
N ALA A 3 -5.57 -12.63 -18.77
CA ALA A 3 -4.42 -12.49 -17.88
C ALA A 3 -4.83 -12.28 -16.40
N LEU A 4 -5.91 -11.53 -16.17
CA LEU A 4 -6.51 -11.37 -14.85
C LEU A 4 -6.98 -12.72 -14.31
N ASP A 5 -7.68 -13.50 -15.10
CA ASP A 5 -8.21 -14.80 -14.69
C ASP A 5 -7.08 -15.79 -14.36
N ILE A 6 -6.03 -15.86 -15.19
CA ILE A 6 -4.85 -16.71 -14.92
C ILE A 6 -4.20 -16.34 -13.59
N THR A 7 -3.93 -15.05 -13.36
CA THR A 7 -3.30 -14.60 -12.11
C THR A 7 -4.19 -14.83 -10.90
N ASN A 8 -5.49 -14.67 -11.03
CA ASN A 8 -6.44 -14.96 -9.95
C ASN A 8 -6.51 -16.46 -9.63
N HIS A 9 -6.43 -17.35 -10.63
CA HIS A 9 -6.33 -18.79 -10.39
C HIS A 9 -5.05 -19.18 -9.65
N ILE A 10 -3.91 -18.56 -9.99
CA ILE A 10 -2.66 -18.72 -9.22
C ILE A 10 -2.84 -18.26 -7.77
N GLY A 11 -3.45 -17.09 -7.55
CA GLY A 11 -3.78 -16.59 -6.22
C GLY A 11 -4.69 -17.54 -5.43
N LEU A 12 -5.67 -18.14 -6.09
CA LEU A 12 -6.56 -19.12 -5.49
C LEU A 12 -5.81 -20.40 -5.05
N CYS A 13 -4.87 -20.89 -5.87
CA CYS A 13 -4.01 -22.02 -5.50
C CYS A 13 -3.18 -21.72 -4.24
N ILE A 14 -2.59 -20.52 -4.14
CA ILE A 14 -1.81 -20.11 -2.95
C ILE A 14 -2.73 -20.05 -1.72
N LYS A 15 -3.93 -19.48 -1.88
CA LYS A 15 -4.92 -19.34 -0.80
C LYS A 15 -5.44 -20.68 -0.32
N SER A 16 -5.67 -21.64 -1.22
CA SER A 16 -6.21 -22.97 -0.87
C SER A 16 -5.24 -23.83 -0.05
N GLY A 17 -3.94 -23.55 -0.13
CA GLY A 17 -2.92 -24.21 0.69
C GLY A 17 -2.95 -23.87 2.18
N ASN A 18 -3.74 -22.89 2.60
CA ASN A 18 -4.03 -22.47 3.99
C ASN A 18 -2.80 -22.08 4.85
N ILE A 19 -1.60 -22.07 4.28
CA ILE A 19 -0.34 -21.76 4.99
C ILE A 19 0.03 -20.28 4.83
N ARG A 20 -0.31 -19.66 3.69
CA ARG A 20 -0.04 -18.27 3.40
C ARG A 20 -1.27 -17.55 2.89
N ARG A 21 -1.42 -16.28 3.27
CA ARG A 21 -2.37 -15.38 2.62
C ARG A 21 -1.72 -14.84 1.35
N SER A 22 -2.48 -14.82 0.26
CA SER A 22 -2.12 -14.13 -0.96
C SER A 22 -2.91 -12.83 -1.04
N ALA A 23 -2.26 -11.77 -1.49
CA ALA A 23 -2.92 -10.54 -1.86
C ALA A 23 -2.46 -10.17 -3.27
N LEU A 24 -3.39 -9.91 -4.16
CA LEU A 24 -3.16 -9.51 -5.53
C LEU A 24 -3.82 -8.15 -5.78
N LEU A 25 -3.16 -7.31 -6.57
CA LEU A 25 -3.77 -6.15 -7.18
C LEU A 25 -3.58 -6.26 -8.69
N ALA A 26 -4.67 -6.28 -9.41
CA ALA A 26 -4.66 -6.17 -10.85
C ALA A 26 -4.79 -4.70 -11.26
N LEU A 27 -3.91 -4.25 -12.14
CA LEU A 27 -3.92 -2.90 -12.69
C LEU A 27 -4.28 -2.96 -14.17
N GLY A 28 -5.38 -2.31 -14.54
CA GLY A 28 -5.83 -2.18 -15.93
C GLY A 28 -5.77 -0.74 -16.41
N GLU A 29 -5.76 -0.55 -17.74
CA GLU A 29 -5.88 0.79 -18.33
C GLU A 29 -7.29 1.34 -18.09
N ALA A 30 -7.40 2.65 -17.82
CA ALA A 30 -8.69 3.30 -17.62
C ALA A 30 -9.64 3.19 -18.82
N THR A 31 -9.08 2.96 -20.01
CA THR A 31 -9.82 2.77 -21.29
C THR A 31 -10.25 1.32 -21.54
N ASP A 32 -9.76 0.35 -20.77
CA ASP A 32 -10.13 -1.07 -20.92
C ASP A 32 -11.48 -1.35 -20.22
N GLN A 33 -12.55 -1.25 -20.99
CA GLN A 33 -13.91 -1.49 -20.49
C GLN A 33 -14.09 -2.92 -19.98
N ALA A 34 -13.51 -3.92 -20.65
CA ALA A 34 -13.64 -5.32 -20.24
C ALA A 34 -13.00 -5.57 -18.86
N PHE A 35 -11.86 -4.90 -18.59
CA PHE A 35 -11.23 -4.94 -17.26
C PHE A 35 -12.08 -4.24 -16.20
N ARG A 36 -12.64 -3.05 -16.53
CA ARG A 36 -13.51 -2.29 -15.63
C ARG A 36 -14.75 -3.07 -15.23
N ASP A 37 -15.31 -3.85 -16.16
CA ASP A 37 -16.53 -4.61 -15.96
C ASP A 37 -16.28 -6.03 -15.41
N ALA A 38 -15.01 -6.44 -15.28
CA ALA A 38 -14.64 -7.81 -14.93
C ALA A 38 -15.22 -8.33 -13.62
N LYS A 39 -15.61 -7.42 -12.70
CA LYS A 39 -16.23 -7.74 -11.41
C LYS A 39 -17.58 -7.07 -11.18
N LYS A 40 -18.18 -6.49 -12.22
CA LYS A 40 -19.57 -6.07 -12.14
C LYS A 40 -20.46 -7.29 -11.97
N ASP A 41 -21.55 -7.11 -11.26
CA ASP A 41 -22.46 -8.19 -10.88
C ASP A 41 -21.77 -9.25 -9.99
N TRP A 42 -21.45 -8.80 -8.78
CA TRP A 42 -20.69 -9.55 -7.78
C TRP A 42 -21.22 -10.99 -7.53
N GLU A 43 -22.53 -11.20 -7.64
CA GLU A 43 -23.16 -12.52 -7.43
C GLU A 43 -22.90 -13.47 -8.59
N ALA A 44 -22.79 -12.96 -9.81
CA ALA A 44 -22.53 -13.74 -11.03
C ALA A 44 -21.03 -13.90 -11.36
N VAL A 45 -20.15 -13.10 -10.72
CA VAL A 45 -18.71 -13.16 -10.96
C VAL A 45 -18.11 -14.47 -10.50
N SER A 46 -17.31 -15.09 -11.37
CA SER A 46 -16.58 -16.32 -11.04
C SER A 46 -15.71 -16.15 -9.78
N SER A 47 -15.78 -17.09 -8.86
CA SER A 47 -15.19 -17.01 -7.51
C SER A 47 -13.68 -16.74 -7.49
N HIS A 48 -12.92 -17.11 -8.54
CA HIS A 48 -11.49 -16.85 -8.61
C HIS A 48 -11.19 -15.34 -8.71
N ARG A 49 -12.06 -14.51 -9.33
CA ARG A 49 -11.86 -13.07 -9.46
C ARG A 49 -11.94 -12.31 -8.13
N HIS A 50 -12.45 -12.91 -7.09
CA HIS A 50 -12.44 -12.36 -5.73
C HIS A 50 -11.07 -12.47 -5.04
N THR A 51 -10.07 -13.05 -5.67
CA THR A 51 -8.72 -13.18 -5.10
C THR A 51 -7.83 -11.96 -5.33
N SER A 52 -8.21 -11.05 -6.21
CA SER A 52 -7.51 -9.77 -6.41
C SER A 52 -8.38 -8.56 -6.10
N ASN A 53 -7.75 -7.45 -5.73
CA ASN A 53 -8.32 -6.12 -5.88
C ASN A 53 -8.06 -5.65 -7.31
N ASN A 54 -8.98 -4.88 -7.91
CA ASN A 54 -8.79 -4.32 -9.24
C ASN A 54 -8.73 -2.80 -9.16
N SER A 55 -7.78 -2.19 -9.86
CA SER A 55 -7.69 -0.73 -9.99
C SER A 55 -7.37 -0.33 -11.43
N ILE A 56 -7.88 0.82 -11.84
CA ILE A 56 -7.56 1.41 -13.14
C ILE A 56 -6.45 2.45 -13.00
N MET A 57 -5.56 2.48 -14.00
CA MET A 57 -4.43 3.41 -14.05
C MET A 57 -4.71 4.53 -15.04
N PHE A 58 -4.37 5.74 -14.61
CA PHE A 58 -4.26 6.89 -15.50
C PHE A 58 -2.78 7.24 -15.67
N ARG A 59 -2.34 7.38 -16.92
CA ARG A 59 -0.94 7.63 -17.30
C ARG A 59 -0.69 9.07 -17.75
N SER A 60 -1.74 9.86 -17.94
CA SER A 60 -1.64 11.27 -18.31
C SER A 60 -2.75 12.08 -17.65
N TRP A 61 -2.53 13.40 -17.53
CA TRP A 61 -3.55 14.31 -17.06
C TRP A 61 -4.76 14.36 -18.01
N GLY A 62 -4.54 14.31 -19.33
CA GLY A 62 -5.63 14.27 -20.31
C GLY A 62 -6.56 13.07 -20.13
N GLN A 63 -6.01 11.88 -19.78
CA GLN A 63 -6.86 10.73 -19.45
C GLN A 63 -7.77 10.98 -18.23
N LEU A 64 -7.29 11.75 -17.23
CA LEU A 64 -8.08 12.10 -16.06
C LEU A 64 -9.15 13.13 -16.38
N GLU A 65 -8.84 14.11 -17.24
CA GLU A 65 -9.76 15.19 -17.63
C GLU A 65 -10.89 14.69 -18.53
N ASP A 66 -10.58 13.79 -19.46
CA ASP A 66 -11.54 13.25 -20.45
C ASP A 66 -12.35 12.06 -19.93
N PHE A 67 -12.08 11.59 -18.72
CA PHE A 67 -12.68 10.38 -18.17
C PHE A 67 -14.10 10.58 -17.67
N ASN A 68 -15.00 9.65 -17.97
CA ASN A 68 -16.36 9.63 -17.42
C ASN A 68 -16.36 9.15 -15.97
N TRP A 69 -16.24 10.10 -15.05
CA TRP A 69 -16.20 9.83 -13.60
C TRP A 69 -17.52 9.36 -13.02
N GLU A 70 -18.67 9.79 -13.57
CA GLU A 70 -19.98 9.43 -13.05
C GLU A 70 -20.17 7.91 -13.04
N SER A 71 -19.93 7.26 -14.18
CA SER A 71 -20.02 5.80 -14.28
C SER A 71 -19.09 5.08 -13.33
N LEU A 72 -17.86 5.60 -13.12
CA LEU A 72 -16.90 4.98 -12.20
C LEU A 72 -17.32 5.11 -10.75
N VAL A 73 -17.85 6.28 -10.36
CA VAL A 73 -18.34 6.54 -9.00
C VAL A 73 -19.51 5.63 -8.69
N ASP A 74 -20.45 5.47 -9.62
CA ASP A 74 -21.59 4.56 -9.47
C ASP A 74 -21.14 3.10 -9.28
N ASP A 75 -20.18 2.65 -10.10
CA ASP A 75 -19.59 1.32 -9.96
C ASP A 75 -18.89 1.15 -8.61
N ASN A 76 -18.12 2.15 -8.19
CA ASN A 76 -17.38 2.10 -6.92
C ASN A 76 -18.32 2.10 -5.71
N ILE A 77 -19.37 2.89 -5.72
CA ILE A 77 -20.40 2.90 -4.67
C ILE A 77 -21.09 1.53 -4.59
N LYS A 78 -21.40 0.93 -5.74
CA LYS A 78 -22.16 -0.32 -5.80
C LYS A 78 -21.32 -1.55 -5.52
N TYR A 79 -20.09 -1.60 -6.02
CA TYR A 79 -19.25 -2.80 -6.02
C TYR A 79 -17.96 -2.65 -5.21
N GLY A 80 -17.59 -1.43 -4.79
CA GLY A 80 -16.32 -1.14 -4.11
C GLY A 80 -15.09 -1.13 -5.03
N GLU A 81 -15.26 -1.39 -6.32
CA GLU A 81 -14.20 -1.48 -7.33
C GLU A 81 -14.66 -0.90 -8.68
N PRO A 82 -13.74 -0.55 -9.58
CA PRO A 82 -12.29 -0.58 -9.41
C PRO A 82 -11.74 0.60 -8.60
N GLY A 83 -10.58 0.41 -7.96
CA GLY A 83 -9.80 1.51 -7.39
C GLY A 83 -9.19 2.40 -8.47
N ILE A 84 -8.56 3.51 -8.05
CA ILE A 84 -8.01 4.52 -8.96
C ILE A 84 -6.52 4.73 -8.66
N LEU A 85 -5.68 4.66 -9.69
CA LEU A 85 -4.26 4.98 -9.62
C LEU A 85 -3.92 6.17 -10.51
N ASN A 86 -3.60 7.32 -9.89
CA ASN A 86 -3.17 8.54 -10.57
C ASN A 86 -1.63 8.55 -10.68
N LEU A 87 -1.08 7.92 -11.72
CA LEU A 87 0.37 7.91 -11.96
C LEU A 87 0.96 9.30 -12.22
N PRO A 88 0.35 10.19 -13.01
CA PRO A 88 0.85 11.55 -13.19
C PRO A 88 1.12 12.31 -11.89
N LEU A 89 0.27 12.13 -10.88
CA LEU A 89 0.47 12.74 -9.57
C LEU A 89 1.66 12.10 -8.83
N ILE A 90 1.74 10.78 -8.84
CA ILE A 90 2.81 10.03 -8.16
C ILE A 90 4.17 10.33 -8.80
N TRP A 91 4.24 10.42 -10.13
CA TRP A 91 5.48 10.70 -10.85
C TRP A 91 6.08 12.07 -10.59
N ARG A 92 5.32 12.99 -9.97
CA ARG A 92 5.88 14.28 -9.51
C ARG A 92 6.93 14.10 -8.40
N THR A 93 6.79 13.04 -7.62
CA THR A 93 7.67 12.75 -6.47
C THR A 93 8.52 11.51 -6.66
N ASP A 94 8.04 10.53 -7.42
CA ASP A 94 8.72 9.26 -7.68
C ASP A 94 8.45 8.80 -9.13
N PRO A 95 9.29 9.21 -10.10
CA PRO A 95 9.08 8.90 -11.52
C PRO A 95 9.32 7.43 -11.86
N ASP A 96 9.94 6.65 -10.99
CA ASP A 96 10.23 5.24 -11.19
C ASP A 96 9.03 4.33 -10.87
N VAL A 97 7.97 4.85 -10.27
CA VAL A 97 6.77 4.08 -9.91
C VAL A 97 6.07 3.53 -11.15
N ARG A 98 5.72 2.26 -11.10
CA ARG A 98 4.99 1.53 -12.15
C ARG A 98 3.74 0.83 -11.62
N VAL A 99 3.75 0.47 -10.34
CA VAL A 99 2.70 -0.29 -9.66
C VAL A 99 2.47 0.25 -8.26
N ILE A 100 1.47 -0.28 -7.57
CA ILE A 100 1.26 -0.09 -6.13
C ILE A 100 1.16 -1.47 -5.47
N ASN A 101 1.34 -1.51 -4.15
CA ASN A 101 1.13 -2.76 -3.41
C ASN A 101 -0.36 -3.18 -3.42
N PRO A 102 -0.68 -4.44 -3.08
CA PRO A 102 -2.05 -4.98 -3.18
C PRO A 102 -3.13 -4.22 -2.42
N CYS A 103 -2.79 -3.51 -1.36
CA CYS A 103 -3.73 -2.68 -0.60
C CYS A 103 -3.83 -1.24 -1.12
N GLY A 104 -3.00 -0.84 -2.09
CA GLY A 104 -3.10 0.44 -2.78
C GLY A 104 -2.41 1.63 -2.10
N GLU A 105 -1.67 1.43 -1.01
CA GLU A 105 -1.14 2.52 -0.19
C GLU A 105 0.36 2.82 -0.41
N ILE A 106 1.11 1.95 -1.10
CA ILE A 106 2.55 2.17 -1.36
C ILE A 106 2.85 2.13 -2.85
N PRO A 107 3.23 3.26 -3.43
CA PRO A 107 3.77 3.31 -4.80
C PRO A 107 5.09 2.57 -4.90
N LEU A 108 5.24 1.72 -5.90
CA LEU A 108 6.39 0.85 -6.10
C LEU A 108 6.93 0.97 -7.52
N SER A 109 8.24 0.95 -7.64
CA SER A 109 8.91 0.67 -8.91
C SER A 109 8.80 -0.82 -9.25
N ASP A 110 9.15 -1.21 -10.46
CA ASP A 110 9.20 -2.61 -10.82
C ASP A 110 10.14 -3.39 -9.90
N ARG A 111 9.71 -4.60 -9.48
CA ARG A 111 10.43 -5.49 -8.55
C ARG A 111 10.68 -4.92 -7.16
N SER A 112 10.12 -3.76 -6.83
CA SER A 112 10.22 -3.19 -5.50
C SER A 112 9.40 -4.01 -4.49
N ALA A 113 9.73 -3.85 -3.23
CA ALA A 113 8.99 -4.45 -2.12
C ALA A 113 8.68 -3.39 -1.08
N CYS A 114 7.57 -3.56 -0.39
CA CYS A 114 7.21 -2.74 0.76
C CYS A 114 7.26 -3.55 2.05
N ASN A 115 7.36 -2.85 3.16
CA ASN A 115 7.02 -3.38 4.48
C ASN A 115 6.19 -2.35 5.23
N LEU A 116 5.32 -2.83 6.07
CA LEU A 116 4.33 -2.02 6.77
C LEU A 116 4.48 -2.22 8.27
N ALA A 117 4.35 -1.13 9.00
CA ALA A 117 4.18 -1.14 10.43
C ALA A 117 3.07 -0.18 10.80
N GLU A 118 2.31 -0.49 11.83
CA GLU A 118 1.14 0.29 12.24
C GLU A 118 1.25 0.67 13.71
N ILE A 119 0.94 1.92 14.00
CA ILE A 119 0.96 2.50 15.33
C ILE A 119 -0.46 2.97 15.64
N PHE A 120 -0.93 2.69 16.85
CA PHE A 120 -2.27 3.08 17.34
C PHE A 120 -2.13 4.12 18.45
N PRO A 121 -2.10 5.42 18.17
CA PRO A 121 -1.87 6.45 19.18
C PRO A 121 -2.95 6.50 20.26
N ALA A 122 -4.19 6.17 19.93
CA ALA A 122 -5.29 6.08 20.88
C ALA A 122 -5.08 5.03 21.99
N LYS A 123 -4.13 4.10 21.80
CA LYS A 123 -3.80 3.05 22.76
C LYS A 123 -2.57 3.37 23.60
N PHE A 124 -1.97 4.55 23.45
CA PHE A 124 -0.86 4.94 24.30
C PHE A 124 -1.33 5.19 25.71
N GLU A 125 -0.55 4.69 26.67
CA GLU A 125 -0.72 5.04 28.08
C GLU A 125 -0.29 6.51 28.29
N SER A 126 -0.82 7.15 29.33
CA SER A 126 -0.51 8.54 29.65
C SER A 126 0.99 8.83 29.90
N THR A 127 1.75 7.80 30.25
CA THR A 127 3.20 7.85 30.47
C THR A 127 4.03 7.58 29.21
N THR A 128 3.39 7.18 28.11
CA THR A 128 4.08 6.85 26.87
C THR A 128 4.54 8.11 26.16
N ASP A 129 5.85 8.22 25.87
CA ASP A 129 6.35 9.22 24.92
C ASP A 129 6.09 8.74 23.48
N PRO A 130 5.17 9.37 22.73
CA PRO A 130 4.88 8.95 21.37
C PRO A 130 6.12 8.92 20.47
N ARG A 131 7.04 9.87 20.64
CA ARG A 131 8.26 9.96 19.82
C ARG A 131 9.14 8.73 19.97
N SER A 132 9.23 8.17 21.17
CA SER A 132 10.01 6.94 21.40
C SER A 132 9.40 5.74 20.66
N VAL A 133 8.07 5.62 20.64
CA VAL A 133 7.36 4.57 19.91
C VAL A 133 7.60 4.71 18.39
N PHE A 134 7.46 5.91 17.84
CA PHE A 134 7.72 6.16 16.42
C PHE A 134 9.15 5.82 16.02
N ARG A 135 10.15 6.18 16.85
CA ARG A 135 11.57 5.82 16.61
C ARG A 135 11.76 4.30 16.62
N LEU A 136 11.20 3.61 17.61
CA LEU A 136 11.35 2.17 17.75
C LEU A 136 10.74 1.42 16.56
N VAL A 137 9.52 1.80 16.14
CA VAL A 137 8.82 1.20 15.01
C VAL A 137 9.57 1.48 13.70
N THR A 138 10.13 2.68 13.54
CA THR A 138 10.96 3.03 12.37
C THR A 138 12.20 2.16 12.28
N ARG A 139 12.93 1.97 13.40
CA ARG A 139 14.10 1.08 13.44
C ARG A 139 13.73 -0.37 13.13
N TYR A 140 12.63 -0.85 13.71
CA TYR A 140 12.12 -2.19 13.44
C TYR A 140 11.81 -2.37 11.94
N SER A 141 11.07 -1.45 11.34
CA SER A 141 10.73 -1.47 9.93
C SER A 141 11.97 -1.47 9.03
N LEU A 142 12.98 -0.67 9.36
CA LEU A 142 14.22 -0.62 8.61
C LEU A 142 15.01 -1.93 8.71
N ARG A 143 15.07 -2.53 9.90
CA ARG A 143 15.72 -3.83 10.08
C ARG A 143 15.06 -4.95 9.28
N GLN A 144 13.75 -4.93 9.11
CA GLN A 144 13.05 -5.89 8.25
C GLN A 144 13.45 -5.79 6.77
N ARG A 145 14.08 -4.68 6.37
CA ARG A 145 14.60 -4.49 5.01
C ARG A 145 16.02 -5.02 4.81
N LEU A 146 16.72 -5.47 5.86
CA LEU A 146 18.12 -5.91 5.74
C LEU A 146 18.30 -7.32 5.15
N PRO A 147 17.47 -8.33 5.49
CA PRO A 147 17.64 -9.68 4.95
C PRO A 147 17.54 -9.68 3.42
N SER A 148 18.46 -10.35 2.75
CA SER A 148 18.45 -10.45 1.29
C SER A 148 17.23 -11.21 0.78
N LEU A 149 16.73 -10.80 -0.38
CA LEU A 149 15.69 -11.51 -1.11
C LEU A 149 16.31 -12.59 -2.00
N THR A 150 15.53 -13.61 -2.31
CA THR A 150 15.98 -14.73 -3.16
C THR A 150 16.21 -14.28 -4.61
N ASP A 151 15.38 -13.38 -5.12
CA ASP A 151 15.56 -12.79 -6.44
C ASP A 151 16.56 -11.62 -6.38
N PRO A 152 17.73 -11.71 -7.10
CA PRO A 152 18.77 -10.70 -7.02
C PRO A 152 18.34 -9.31 -7.49
N GLU A 153 17.47 -9.24 -8.50
CA GLU A 153 17.02 -7.95 -9.04
C GLU A 153 16.06 -7.26 -8.05
N SER A 154 15.14 -8.00 -7.48
CA SER A 154 14.27 -7.47 -6.41
C SER A 154 15.07 -7.06 -5.17
N ASP A 155 16.11 -7.83 -4.82
CA ASP A 155 17.00 -7.49 -3.70
C ASP A 155 17.77 -6.20 -3.95
N TYR A 156 18.25 -6.01 -5.19
CA TYR A 156 18.92 -4.77 -5.60
C TYR A 156 17.98 -3.56 -5.50
N VAL A 157 16.79 -3.64 -6.11
CA VAL A 157 15.81 -2.54 -6.09
C VAL A 157 15.40 -2.21 -4.65
N ARG A 158 15.08 -3.22 -3.85
CA ARG A 158 14.73 -3.06 -2.46
C ARG A 158 15.82 -2.34 -1.65
N LYS A 159 17.10 -2.73 -1.83
CA LYS A 159 18.24 -2.11 -1.16
C LYS A 159 18.49 -0.69 -1.65
N LYS A 160 18.23 -0.41 -2.93
CA LYS A 160 18.33 0.94 -3.50
C LYS A 160 17.32 1.88 -2.88
N GLU A 161 16.07 1.46 -2.76
CA GLU A 161 14.95 2.32 -2.37
C GLU A 161 14.70 2.36 -0.86
N MET A 162 14.87 1.24 -0.18
CA MET A 162 14.62 1.05 1.26
C MET A 162 13.26 1.57 1.74
N LYS A 163 12.23 1.62 0.88
CA LYS A 163 10.89 2.15 1.21
C LYS A 163 10.32 1.52 2.47
N LEU A 164 9.86 2.35 3.40
CA LEU A 164 9.15 1.98 4.62
C LEU A 164 7.72 2.48 4.55
N GLY A 165 6.83 1.81 5.27
CA GLY A 165 5.44 2.22 5.42
C GLY A 165 5.05 2.25 6.90
N VAL A 166 5.52 3.24 7.65
CA VAL A 166 5.05 3.48 9.01
C VAL A 166 3.71 4.20 8.92
N GLY A 167 2.65 3.54 9.35
CA GLY A 167 1.29 4.04 9.28
C GLY A 167 0.66 4.21 10.66
N LEU A 168 -0.52 4.83 10.65
CA LEU A 168 -1.34 5.07 11.84
C LEU A 168 -2.64 4.28 11.70
N GLY A 169 -3.04 3.58 12.75
CA GLY A 169 -4.32 2.92 12.88
C GLY A 169 -5.18 3.56 13.95
N GLY A 170 -6.50 3.26 13.94
CA GLY A 170 -7.44 3.85 14.88
C GLY A 170 -7.61 5.35 14.65
N ILE A 171 -7.72 5.76 13.38
CA ILE A 171 -7.82 7.18 13.01
C ILE A 171 -9.04 7.85 13.64
N CYS A 172 -10.15 7.12 13.75
CA CYS A 172 -11.37 7.65 14.35
C CYS A 172 -11.36 7.65 15.89
N ASP A 173 -10.37 7.01 16.50
CA ASP A 173 -10.27 6.88 17.97
C ASP A 173 -9.37 7.95 18.60
N PHE A 174 -8.87 8.90 17.83
CA PHE A 174 -7.87 9.86 18.29
C PHE A 174 -8.10 11.26 17.69
N ASP A 175 -7.94 12.29 18.50
CA ASP A 175 -8.05 13.69 18.07
C ASP A 175 -6.75 14.15 17.42
N TRP A 176 -6.77 14.25 16.10
CA TRP A 176 -5.63 14.64 15.28
C TRP A 176 -5.47 16.14 15.16
N THR A 177 -4.23 16.61 15.17
CA THR A 177 -3.92 17.93 14.64
C THR A 177 -2.87 17.84 13.53
N PRO A 178 -2.87 18.77 12.57
CA PRO A 178 -1.84 18.82 11.52
C PRO A 178 -0.43 18.91 12.09
N GLU A 179 -0.25 19.63 13.19
CA GLU A 179 1.04 19.82 13.86
C GLU A 179 1.54 18.51 14.48
N MET A 180 0.64 17.70 15.08
CA MET A 180 0.98 16.38 15.60
C MET A 180 1.45 15.46 14.49
N LEU A 181 0.71 15.40 13.37
CA LEU A 181 1.07 14.58 12.21
C LEU A 181 2.41 15.00 11.62
N ALA A 182 2.62 16.30 11.42
CA ALA A 182 3.88 16.85 10.92
C ALA A 182 5.04 16.54 11.88
N GLY A 183 4.82 16.67 13.19
CA GLY A 183 5.80 16.36 14.21
C GLY A 183 6.19 14.88 14.22
N TRP A 184 5.24 13.97 14.15
CA TRP A 184 5.50 12.52 14.10
C TRP A 184 6.17 12.10 12.79
N TYR A 185 5.74 12.67 11.65
CA TYR A 185 6.44 12.48 10.39
C TYR A 185 7.92 12.88 10.49
N GLY A 186 8.20 14.06 11.08
CA GLY A 186 9.56 14.55 11.30
C GLY A 186 10.39 13.58 12.15
N VAL A 187 9.80 12.99 13.19
CA VAL A 187 10.47 11.96 14.03
C VAL A 187 10.79 10.71 13.21
N VAL A 188 9.83 10.20 12.45
CA VAL A 188 10.02 9.00 11.60
C VAL A 188 11.11 9.26 10.55
N ARG A 189 11.05 10.40 9.84
CA ARG A 189 12.03 10.75 8.81
C ARG A 189 13.45 10.88 9.37
N ALA A 190 13.60 11.65 10.43
CA ALA A 190 14.90 11.87 11.07
C ALA A 190 15.50 10.55 11.62
N GLU A 191 14.68 9.70 12.23
CA GLU A 191 15.14 8.43 12.77
C GLU A 191 15.49 7.42 11.65
N ALA A 192 14.72 7.41 10.55
CA ALA A 192 15.01 6.55 9.42
C ALA A 192 16.36 6.90 8.79
N ASP A 193 16.65 8.19 8.59
CA ASP A 193 17.92 8.65 8.03
C ASP A 193 19.09 8.34 8.96
N ARG A 194 18.95 8.71 10.24
CA ARG A 194 19.99 8.47 11.24
C ARG A 194 20.32 6.98 11.38
N TYR A 195 19.30 6.14 11.43
CA TYR A 195 19.49 4.69 11.62
C TYR A 195 20.00 3.99 10.37
N ALA A 196 19.63 4.46 9.18
CA ALA A 196 20.20 3.99 7.92
C ALA A 196 21.71 4.28 7.83
N ASP A 197 22.13 5.48 8.26
CA ASP A 197 23.54 5.87 8.34
C ASP A 197 24.30 4.98 9.34
N GLU A 198 23.72 4.71 10.52
CA GLU A 198 24.29 3.82 11.54
C GLU A 198 24.49 2.40 10.99
N LEU A 199 23.53 1.89 10.22
CA LEU A 199 23.58 0.58 9.59
C LEU A 199 24.39 0.54 8.29
N ARG A 200 24.83 1.68 7.78
CA ARG A 200 25.54 1.84 6.51
C ARG A 200 24.76 1.30 5.31
N VAL A 201 23.46 1.60 5.28
CA VAL A 201 22.56 1.28 4.16
C VAL A 201 22.00 2.55 3.55
N ASN A 202 21.37 2.44 2.38
CA ASN A 202 20.73 3.59 1.75
C ASN A 202 19.61 4.14 2.64
N ARG A 203 19.49 5.46 2.68
CA ARG A 203 18.37 6.10 3.36
C ARG A 203 17.07 5.79 2.62
N PRO A 204 15.98 5.49 3.35
CA PRO A 204 14.68 5.22 2.75
C PRO A 204 14.17 6.40 1.92
N ILE A 205 13.74 6.16 0.68
CA ILE A 205 13.15 7.23 -0.16
C ILE A 205 11.74 7.60 0.28
N ALA A 206 11.01 6.67 0.92
CA ALA A 206 9.71 6.89 1.54
C ALA A 206 9.68 6.22 2.93
N VAL A 207 8.98 6.82 3.90
CA VAL A 207 9.00 6.33 5.29
C VAL A 207 7.63 6.12 5.91
N THR A 208 6.59 6.78 5.42
CA THR A 208 5.23 6.72 5.98
C THR A 208 4.21 6.36 4.91
N THR A 209 3.07 5.85 5.37
CA THR A 209 1.93 5.55 4.49
C THR A 209 0.62 5.63 5.27
N THR A 210 -0.50 5.76 4.55
CA THR A 210 -1.84 5.58 5.11
C THR A 210 -2.28 4.15 4.81
N LYS A 211 -2.23 3.28 5.82
CA LYS A 211 -2.51 1.86 5.68
C LYS A 211 -3.96 1.54 6.04
N PRO A 212 -4.67 0.75 5.22
CA PRO A 212 -5.92 0.14 5.65
C PRO A 212 -5.62 -0.99 6.66
N SER A 213 -6.12 -0.84 7.89
CA SER A 213 -5.67 -1.66 9.03
C SER A 213 -6.19 -3.10 9.03
N GLY A 214 -7.35 -3.37 8.47
CA GLY A 214 -7.93 -4.72 8.39
C GLY A 214 -7.98 -5.46 9.76
N THR A 215 -7.43 -6.67 9.81
CA THR A 215 -7.49 -7.54 11.00
C THR A 215 -6.75 -6.99 12.22
N ILE A 216 -5.70 -6.17 12.03
CA ILE A 216 -4.91 -5.64 13.16
C ILE A 216 -5.74 -4.65 13.98
N SER A 217 -6.60 -3.85 13.34
CA SER A 217 -7.51 -2.95 14.06
C SER A 217 -8.47 -3.73 14.97
N LEU A 218 -8.98 -4.87 14.51
CA LEU A 218 -9.84 -5.72 15.32
C LEU A 218 -9.12 -6.27 16.57
N LEU A 219 -7.87 -6.70 16.40
CA LEU A 219 -7.04 -7.16 17.54
C LEU A 219 -6.79 -6.06 18.55
N ASN A 220 -6.71 -4.82 18.10
CA ASN A 220 -6.47 -3.65 18.95
C ASN A 220 -7.76 -3.02 19.48
N GLY A 221 -8.93 -3.49 19.05
CA GLY A 221 -10.21 -2.86 19.39
C GLY A 221 -10.25 -1.40 18.94
N SER A 222 -9.74 -1.11 17.74
CA SER A 222 -9.71 0.22 17.12
C SER A 222 -10.57 0.23 15.86
N SER A 223 -11.11 1.39 15.53
CA SER A 223 -11.93 1.63 14.34
C SER A 223 -11.13 2.25 13.18
#